data_72c97488ea379f5a4e3f5a4c9c68d347
#
_entry.id   72c97488ea379f5a4e3f5a4c9c68d347
#
_cell.length_a   1.000
_cell.length_b   1.000
_cell.length_c   1.000
_cell.angle_alpha   90.00
_cell.angle_beta   90.00
_cell.angle_gamma   90.00
#
_symmetry.space_group_name_H-M   'P 1'
#
loop_
_entity.id
_entity.type
_entity.pdbx_description
1 polymer ?
#
loop_
_entity_poly.entity_id
_entity_poly.type
_entity_poly.pdbx_seq_one_letter_code
_entity_poly.pdbx_strand_id
1 'polypeptide(L)'
;MSETLAAPLSSALRDGAADHLIVTIPGDGVGPDVVAAARRVLDAAGSKFGFKFAWREILAGGCAIDAYGVAVREEDLQIADTADALLLGAVGGPKWDNPNGTVRPEQALFAFRTRYELFANL
;
A
#
# COMPACT_ATOMS: atom_id res chain seq x y z
N MET A 1 5.74 -11.98 -18.19
CA MET A 1 5.82 -10.61 -18.73
C MET A 1 5.83 -9.58 -17.64
N SER A 2 4.93 -9.64 -16.66
CA SER A 2 4.95 -8.76 -15.49
C SER A 2 6.19 -8.93 -14.62
N GLU A 3 6.76 -10.11 -14.55
CA GLU A 3 7.97 -10.42 -13.78
C GLU A 3 9.20 -9.62 -14.22
N THR A 4 9.32 -9.37 -15.52
CA THR A 4 10.47 -8.65 -16.09
C THR A 4 10.49 -7.16 -15.73
N LEU A 5 9.32 -6.57 -15.43
CA LEU A 5 9.21 -5.16 -15.05
C LEU A 5 9.31 -4.96 -13.53
N ALA A 6 8.84 -5.92 -12.74
CA ALA A 6 8.86 -5.84 -11.28
C ALA A 6 10.26 -6.01 -10.70
N ALA A 7 11.06 -6.95 -11.23
CA ALA A 7 12.39 -7.24 -10.72
C ALA A 7 13.38 -6.06 -10.81
N PRO A 8 13.48 -5.33 -11.94
CA PRO A 8 14.39 -4.17 -12.01
C PRO A 8 14.01 -3.05 -11.04
N LEU A 9 12.70 -2.81 -10.85
CA LEU A 9 12.23 -1.77 -9.94
C LEU A 9 12.56 -2.13 -8.50
N SER A 10 12.32 -3.36 -8.11
CA SER A 10 12.63 -3.87 -6.78
C SER A 10 14.13 -3.82 -6.49
N SER A 11 14.97 -4.23 -7.44
CA SER A 11 16.41 -4.18 -7.27
C SER A 11 16.94 -2.76 -7.14
N ALA A 12 16.42 -1.83 -7.95
CA ALA A 12 16.84 -0.43 -7.89
C ALA A 12 16.48 0.22 -6.54
N LEU A 13 15.34 -0.16 -5.95
CA LEU A 13 14.93 0.36 -4.65
C LEU A 13 15.68 -0.28 -3.48
N ARG A 14 16.31 -1.42 -3.72
CA ARG A 14 17.08 -2.15 -2.69
C ARG A 14 18.58 -1.96 -2.82
N ASP A 15 19.05 -1.21 -3.79
CA ASP A 15 20.46 -1.11 -4.20
C ASP A 15 21.39 -0.75 -3.03
N GLY A 16 21.74 -1.75 -2.22
CA GLY A 16 22.66 -1.66 -1.09
C GLY A 16 22.18 -0.76 0.06
N ALA A 17 21.06 -0.03 -0.11
CA ALA A 17 20.58 0.95 0.84
C ALA A 17 19.51 0.41 1.79
N ALA A 18 18.76 -0.62 1.37
CA ALA A 18 17.65 -1.15 2.17
C ALA A 18 17.53 -2.66 2.05
N ASP A 19 17.10 -3.29 3.13
CA ASP A 19 16.92 -4.74 3.21
C ASP A 19 15.52 -5.16 2.78
N HIS A 20 14.53 -4.29 3.02
CA HIS A 20 13.13 -4.56 2.74
C HIS A 20 12.46 -3.34 2.11
N LEU A 21 11.61 -3.59 1.11
CA LEU A 21 10.76 -2.57 0.52
C LEU A 21 9.34 -2.72 1.07
N ILE A 22 8.85 -1.68 1.72
CA ILE A 22 7.49 -1.60 2.24
C ILE A 22 6.72 -0.59 1.40
N VAL A 23 5.61 -1.01 0.82
CA VAL A 23 4.68 -0.07 0.18
C VAL A 23 3.61 0.29 1.19
N THR A 24 3.49 1.59 1.46
CA THR A 24 2.48 2.11 2.38
C THR A 24 1.24 2.52 1.62
N ILE A 25 0.11 2.24 2.22
CA ILE A 25 -1.22 2.62 1.72
C ILE A 25 -1.91 3.35 2.87
N PRO A 26 -1.60 4.65 3.08
CA PRO A 26 -2.22 5.40 4.18
C PRO A 26 -3.73 5.40 4.12
N GLY A 27 -4.29 5.56 2.91
CA GLY A 27 -5.73 5.52 2.72
C GLY A 27 -6.42 6.80 3.18
N ASP A 28 -7.47 6.62 3.96
CA ASP A 28 -8.42 7.70 4.27
C ASP A 28 -8.47 7.99 5.77
N GLY A 29 -9.03 9.16 6.12
CA GLY A 29 -9.32 9.51 7.50
C GLY A 29 -8.10 9.47 8.41
N VAL A 30 -8.12 8.60 9.39
CA VAL A 30 -7.03 8.40 10.35
C VAL A 30 -5.83 7.63 9.76
N GLY A 31 -6.01 7.04 8.59
CA GLY A 31 -5.00 6.20 7.94
C GLY A 31 -3.61 6.83 7.85
N PRO A 32 -3.48 8.05 7.31
CA PRO A 32 -2.16 8.71 7.23
C PRO A 32 -1.45 8.84 8.58
N ASP A 33 -2.16 9.17 9.64
CA ASP A 33 -1.58 9.33 10.97
C ASP A 33 -1.09 8.00 11.54
N VAL A 34 -1.90 6.95 11.43
CA VAL A 34 -1.51 5.63 11.95
C VAL A 34 -0.38 5.00 11.16
N VAL A 35 -0.34 5.20 9.84
CA VAL A 35 0.77 4.72 9.02
C VAL A 35 2.06 5.47 9.35
N ALA A 36 2.00 6.80 9.55
CA ALA A 36 3.16 7.58 9.94
C ALA A 36 3.73 7.10 11.29
N ALA A 37 2.86 6.82 12.26
CA ALA A 37 3.26 6.28 13.55
C ALA A 37 3.88 4.90 13.43
N ALA A 38 3.28 4.01 12.66
CA ALA A 38 3.79 2.66 12.42
C ALA A 38 5.16 2.69 11.73
N ARG A 39 5.33 3.57 10.75
CA ARG A 39 6.61 3.75 10.06
C ARG A 39 7.72 4.18 11.02
N ARG A 40 7.44 5.09 11.92
CA ARG A 40 8.41 5.51 12.95
C ARG A 40 8.86 4.34 13.83
N VAL A 41 7.93 3.49 14.23
CA VAL A 41 8.22 2.29 15.03
C VAL A 41 9.08 1.31 14.23
N LEU A 42 8.74 1.07 12.98
CA LEU A 42 9.49 0.16 12.12
C LEU A 42 10.91 0.66 11.86
N ASP A 43 11.08 1.96 11.59
CA ASP A 43 12.41 2.55 11.39
C ASP A 43 13.27 2.46 12.67
N ALA A 44 12.67 2.68 13.83
CA ALA A 44 13.34 2.53 15.11
C ALA A 44 13.77 1.08 15.37
N ALA A 45 12.90 0.11 15.07
CA ALA A 45 13.22 -1.30 15.17
C ALA A 45 14.36 -1.68 14.20
N GLY A 46 14.32 -1.17 12.99
CA GLY A 46 15.39 -1.37 12.01
C GLY A 46 16.73 -0.85 12.51
N SER A 47 16.75 0.35 13.08
CA SER A 47 17.97 0.92 13.68
C SER A 47 18.50 0.05 14.83
N LYS A 48 17.59 -0.47 15.65
CA LYS A 48 17.98 -1.28 16.82
C LYS A 48 18.52 -2.65 16.39
N PHE A 49 17.92 -3.29 15.38
CA PHE A 49 18.23 -4.67 15.00
C PHE A 49 19.08 -4.78 13.74
N GLY A 50 19.55 -3.66 13.18
CA GLY A 50 20.52 -3.66 12.09
C GLY A 50 19.95 -3.91 10.71
N PHE A 51 18.71 -3.47 10.41
CA PHE A 51 18.14 -3.53 9.08
C PHE A 51 17.49 -2.21 8.69
N LYS A 52 17.32 -2.00 7.39
CA LYS A 52 16.75 -0.77 6.82
C LYS A 52 15.57 -1.07 5.94
N PHE A 53 14.56 -0.20 6.02
CA PHE A 53 13.41 -0.22 5.12
C PHE A 53 13.55 0.84 4.04
N ALA A 54 13.20 0.47 2.82
CA ALA A 54 12.82 1.42 1.78
C ALA A 54 11.31 1.57 1.83
N TRP A 55 10.84 2.81 1.65
CA TRP A 55 9.42 3.15 1.74
C TRP A 55 8.92 3.70 0.40
N ARG A 56 7.76 3.26 0.00
CA ARG A 56 7.06 3.80 -1.16
C ARG A 56 5.58 3.89 -0.83
N GLU A 57 4.94 4.97 -1.27
CA GLU A 57 3.52 5.21 -0.98
C GLU A 57 2.69 5.12 -2.23
N ILE A 58 1.50 4.51 -2.12
CA ILE A 58 0.48 4.50 -3.16
C ILE A 58 -0.84 4.98 -2.59
N LEU A 59 -1.71 5.48 -3.47
CA LEU A 59 -3.06 5.86 -3.12
C LEU A 59 -4.00 4.67 -3.34
N ALA A 60 -4.83 4.39 -2.33
CA ALA A 60 -5.92 3.43 -2.45
C ALA A 60 -7.02 3.81 -1.47
N GLY A 61 -8.25 3.48 -1.82
CA GLY A 61 -9.43 3.84 -1.05
C GLY A 61 -10.11 5.09 -1.58
N GLY A 62 -10.73 5.87 -0.70
CA GLY A 62 -11.45 7.09 -1.08
C GLY A 62 -10.54 8.16 -1.66
N CYS A 63 -9.31 8.29 -1.16
CA CYS A 63 -8.34 9.24 -1.70
C CYS A 63 -7.98 8.92 -3.16
N ALA A 64 -7.93 7.65 -3.53
CA ALA A 64 -7.71 7.25 -4.93
C ALA A 64 -8.94 7.54 -5.79
N ILE A 65 -10.15 7.35 -5.26
CA ILE A 65 -11.39 7.71 -5.95
C ILE A 65 -11.40 9.20 -6.26
N ASP A 66 -11.05 10.05 -5.29
CA ASP A 66 -11.00 11.49 -5.49
C ASP A 66 -9.95 11.90 -6.54
N ALA A 67 -8.80 11.23 -6.54
CA ALA A 67 -7.70 11.57 -7.44
C ALA A 67 -7.86 10.97 -8.85
N TYR A 68 -8.38 9.73 -8.94
CA TYR A 68 -8.33 8.93 -10.16
C TYR A 68 -9.67 8.34 -10.60
N GLY A 69 -10.72 8.45 -9.80
CA GLY A 69 -12.03 7.87 -10.08
C GLY A 69 -12.16 6.37 -9.81
N VAL A 70 -11.12 5.72 -9.31
CA VAL A 70 -11.10 4.30 -8.95
C VAL A 70 -10.49 4.10 -7.57
N ALA A 71 -10.88 3.04 -6.90
CA ALA A 71 -10.39 2.77 -5.53
C ALA A 71 -8.89 2.43 -5.50
N VAL A 72 -8.36 1.84 -6.55
CA VAL A 72 -6.93 1.62 -6.74
C VAL A 72 -6.64 1.46 -8.24
N ARG A 73 -5.56 2.09 -8.71
CA ARG A 73 -5.15 1.97 -10.12
C ARG A 73 -4.31 0.71 -10.33
N GLU A 74 -4.33 0.19 -11.56
CA GLU A 74 -3.46 -0.92 -11.94
C GLU A 74 -1.98 -0.56 -11.77
N GLU A 75 -1.59 0.67 -12.09
CA GLU A 75 -0.21 1.15 -11.90
C GLU A 75 0.25 1.06 -10.44
N ASP A 76 -0.64 1.38 -9.51
CA ASP A 76 -0.35 1.30 -8.07
C ASP A 76 -0.30 -0.16 -7.60
N LEU A 77 -1.13 -1.03 -8.16
CA LEU A 77 -1.04 -2.47 -7.91
C LEU A 77 0.30 -3.04 -8.40
N GLN A 78 0.78 -2.57 -9.55
CA GLN A 78 2.09 -2.97 -10.06
C GLN A 78 3.23 -2.50 -9.14
N ILE A 79 3.12 -1.32 -8.57
CA ILE A 79 4.07 -0.85 -7.56
C ILE A 79 4.02 -1.77 -6.32
N ALA A 80 2.82 -2.10 -5.87
CA ALA A 80 2.63 -3.01 -4.75
C ALA A 80 3.25 -4.39 -4.99
N ASP A 81 3.22 -4.88 -6.23
CA ASP A 81 3.84 -6.17 -6.60
C ASP A 81 5.33 -6.22 -6.32
N THR A 82 6.01 -5.07 -6.28
CA THR A 82 7.45 -5.02 -6.03
C THR A 82 7.80 -5.06 -4.55
N ALA A 83 6.84 -4.92 -3.67
CA ALA A 83 7.06 -4.82 -2.23
C ALA A 83 7.31 -6.18 -1.58
N ASP A 84 8.04 -6.16 -0.48
CA ASP A 84 8.13 -7.30 0.43
C ASP A 84 6.88 -7.40 1.31
N ALA A 85 6.30 -6.25 1.65
CA ALA A 85 5.05 -6.18 2.42
C ALA A 85 4.29 -4.90 2.10
N LEU A 86 2.98 -4.94 2.33
CA LEU A 86 2.11 -3.78 2.24
C LEU A 86 1.68 -3.38 3.65
N LEU A 87 1.74 -2.09 3.94
CA LEU A 87 1.28 -1.53 5.21
C LEU A 87 0.10 -0.61 4.93
N LEU A 88 -1.09 -1.08 5.28
CA LEU A 88 -2.34 -0.36 5.02
C LEU A 88 -2.83 0.33 6.29
N GLY A 89 -3.22 1.60 6.17
CA GLY A 89 -3.80 2.36 7.26
C GLY A 89 -5.29 2.11 7.42
N ALA A 90 -6.10 2.86 6.68
CA ALA A 90 -7.54 2.72 6.71
C ALA A 90 -8.15 3.17 5.39
N VAL A 91 -9.28 2.59 5.02
CA VAL A 91 -10.01 3.00 3.81
C VAL A 91 -11.48 3.26 4.15
N GLY A 92 -12.06 4.22 3.45
CA GLY A 92 -13.47 4.55 3.59
C GLY A 92 -13.70 5.79 4.45
N GLY A 93 -14.95 6.23 4.42
CA GLY A 93 -15.41 7.37 5.16
C GLY A 93 -16.78 7.83 4.66
N PRO A 94 -17.47 8.72 5.40
CA PRO A 94 -18.83 9.15 5.05
C PRO A 94 -18.92 9.78 3.65
N LYS A 95 -17.86 10.45 3.20
CA LYS A 95 -17.81 11.09 1.90
C LYS A 95 -18.08 10.13 0.74
N TRP A 96 -17.64 8.87 0.86
CA TRP A 96 -17.76 7.84 -0.17
C TRP A 96 -18.84 6.82 0.14
N ASP A 97 -19.60 7.03 1.19
CA ASP A 97 -20.65 6.11 1.64
C ASP A 97 -21.96 6.42 0.90
N ASN A 98 -22.00 6.06 -0.39
CA ASN A 98 -23.17 6.22 -1.24
C ASN A 98 -23.75 4.85 -1.59
N PRO A 99 -24.91 4.49 -1.05
CA PRO A 99 -25.53 3.17 -1.31
C PRO A 99 -25.85 2.94 -2.79
N ASN A 100 -26.03 4.01 -3.58
CA ASN A 100 -26.29 3.93 -5.00
C ASN A 100 -25.00 4.03 -5.85
N GLY A 101 -23.86 4.25 -5.21
CA GLY A 101 -22.57 4.35 -5.90
C GLY A 101 -22.04 2.99 -6.33
N THR A 102 -21.40 2.97 -7.51
CA THR A 102 -20.74 1.78 -8.05
C THR A 102 -19.29 1.68 -7.63
N VAL A 103 -18.67 2.80 -7.23
CA VAL A 103 -17.26 2.86 -6.81
C VAL A 103 -17.21 3.09 -5.31
N ARG A 104 -16.53 2.18 -4.60
CA ARG A 104 -16.40 2.21 -3.14
C ARG A 104 -14.95 2.06 -2.71
N PRO A 105 -14.52 2.75 -1.64
CA PRO A 105 -13.15 2.62 -1.14
C PRO A 105 -12.72 1.19 -0.82
N GLU A 106 -13.64 0.38 -0.29
CA GLU A 106 -13.39 -1.01 0.09
C GLU A 106 -13.00 -1.91 -1.07
N GLN A 107 -13.29 -1.50 -2.30
CA GLN A 107 -12.87 -2.21 -3.51
C GLN A 107 -11.34 -2.35 -3.59
N ALA A 108 -10.60 -1.40 -3.00
CA ALA A 108 -9.15 -1.49 -2.91
C ALA A 108 -8.71 -2.70 -2.08
N LEU A 109 -9.37 -2.97 -0.96
CA LEU A 109 -9.06 -4.12 -0.11
C LEU A 109 -9.30 -5.44 -0.85
N PHE A 110 -10.42 -5.53 -1.57
CA PHE A 110 -10.73 -6.72 -2.36
C PHE A 110 -9.71 -6.92 -3.48
N ALA A 111 -9.26 -5.83 -4.12
CA ALA A 111 -8.25 -5.91 -5.15
C ALA A 111 -6.93 -6.49 -4.62
N PHE A 112 -6.45 -6.03 -3.47
CA PHE A 112 -5.24 -6.56 -2.86
C PHE A 112 -5.41 -8.01 -2.43
N ARG A 113 -6.53 -8.35 -1.78
CA ARG A 113 -6.80 -9.72 -1.33
C ARG A 113 -6.84 -10.71 -2.49
N THR A 114 -7.47 -10.32 -3.58
CA THR A 114 -7.57 -11.16 -4.77
C THR A 114 -6.20 -11.30 -5.45
N ARG A 115 -5.51 -10.18 -5.65
CA ARG A 115 -4.23 -10.17 -6.36
C ARG A 115 -3.16 -11.04 -5.67
N TYR A 116 -3.13 -11.01 -4.35
CA TYR A 116 -2.14 -11.76 -3.57
C TYR A 116 -2.68 -13.05 -2.97
N GLU A 117 -3.90 -13.45 -3.34
CA GLU A 117 -4.53 -14.69 -2.90
C GLU A 117 -4.51 -14.83 -1.37
N LEU A 118 -4.82 -13.73 -0.67
CA LEU A 118 -4.81 -13.72 0.80
C LEU A 118 -5.95 -14.56 1.35
N PHE A 119 -5.62 -15.54 2.17
CA PHE A 119 -6.59 -16.52 2.67
C PHE A 119 -6.97 -16.30 4.14
N ALA A 120 -6.23 -15.48 4.88
CA ALA A 120 -6.47 -15.23 6.30
C ALA A 120 -6.79 -13.76 6.54
N ASN A 121 -7.86 -13.53 7.29
CA ASN A 121 -8.28 -12.21 7.73
C ASN A 121 -8.36 -12.25 9.26
N LEU A 122 -7.26 -11.96 9.92
CA LEU A 122 -7.08 -12.11 11.37
C LEU A 122 -7.60 -10.90 12.15
#